data_ea2a9aec68c5d71dda859b0cd29cd02b
#
_entry.id   ea2a9aec68c5d71dda859b0cd29cd02b
#
_cell.length_a   1.000
_cell.length_b   1.000
_cell.length_c   1.000
_cell.angle_alpha   90.00
_cell.angle_beta   90.00
_cell.angle_gamma   90.00
#
_symmetry.space_group_name_H-M   'P 1'
#
loop_
_entity.id
_entity.type
_entity.pdbx_description
1 polymer ?
#
loop_
_entity_poly.entity_id
_entity_poly.type
_entity_poly.pdbx_seq_one_letter_code
_entity_poly.pdbx_strand_id
1 'polypeptide(L)'
;MEIDITALPPIEQYKLLASTVVPRPIALVTTISDEFGDNAAPYSFFNCMGEDPPVMVLGLETKRHNQSLKDTTVNIRDNGQFVIHLIDEPMAQAMNICAIDFPSNISEVEEAGLTLTPSRIVRPKRIVEAPVAFECEKIALLQIGPTRNIAIGKVVRMHVRDGLFDPVTHYINPELYRPIGRMYGKLYARMTDHFEMEVPSYEAWQREKGF
;
A
#
# COMPACT_ATOMS: atom_id res chain seq x y z
N MET A 1 -5.76 -29.01 11.84
CA MET A 1 -6.88 -28.17 12.35
C MET A 1 -7.52 -27.50 11.14
N GLU A 2 -8.86 -27.50 11.09
CA GLU A 2 -9.66 -26.86 10.05
C GLU A 2 -10.53 -25.78 10.72
N ILE A 3 -10.69 -24.64 10.07
CA ILE A 3 -11.48 -23.51 10.57
C ILE A 3 -12.46 -23.08 9.48
N ASP A 4 -13.75 -23.20 9.77
CA ASP A 4 -14.78 -22.57 8.93
C ASP A 4 -14.77 -21.06 9.19
N ILE A 5 -14.06 -20.33 8.33
CA ILE A 5 -13.92 -18.88 8.48
C ILE A 5 -15.25 -18.14 8.29
N THR A 6 -16.19 -18.72 7.55
CA THR A 6 -17.49 -18.08 7.25
C THR A 6 -18.44 -18.13 8.46
N ALA A 7 -18.22 -19.05 9.39
CA ALA A 7 -18.96 -19.13 10.65
C ALA A 7 -18.50 -18.12 11.71
N LEU A 8 -17.37 -17.43 11.48
CA LEU A 8 -16.79 -16.49 12.44
C LEU A 8 -17.32 -15.06 12.24
N PRO A 9 -17.42 -14.27 13.32
CA PRO A 9 -17.70 -12.84 13.21
C PRO A 9 -16.64 -12.11 12.34
N PRO A 10 -16.99 -11.04 11.60
CA PRO A 10 -16.09 -10.33 10.70
C PRO A 10 -14.76 -9.89 11.34
N ILE A 11 -14.78 -9.53 12.62
CA ILE A 11 -13.55 -9.11 13.34
C ILE A 11 -12.59 -10.29 13.55
N GLU A 12 -13.09 -11.51 13.73
CA GLU A 12 -12.26 -12.71 13.87
C GLU A 12 -11.74 -13.18 12.53
N GLN A 13 -12.57 -13.13 11.48
CA GLN A 13 -12.12 -13.33 10.09
C GLN A 13 -10.96 -12.39 9.76
N TYR A 14 -11.09 -11.09 10.07
CA TYR A 14 -10.04 -10.11 9.89
C TYR A 14 -8.76 -10.48 10.65
N LYS A 15 -8.87 -10.89 11.93
CA LYS A 15 -7.69 -11.26 12.73
C LYS A 15 -6.95 -12.46 12.12
N LEU A 16 -7.67 -13.48 11.66
CA LEU A 16 -7.07 -14.65 11.02
C LEU A 16 -6.35 -14.26 9.71
N LEU A 17 -7.04 -13.57 8.81
CA LEU A 17 -6.46 -13.14 7.55
C LEU A 17 -5.25 -12.21 7.76
N ALA A 18 -5.38 -11.24 8.66
CA ALA A 18 -4.32 -10.27 8.92
C ALA A 18 -3.11 -10.86 9.65
N SER A 19 -3.26 -11.99 10.37
CA SER A 19 -2.16 -12.67 11.06
C SER A 19 -1.48 -13.76 10.23
N THR A 20 -2.14 -14.26 9.20
CA THR A 20 -1.59 -15.31 8.32
C THR A 20 -0.92 -14.76 7.07
N VAL A 21 -1.48 -13.71 6.47
CA VAL A 21 -0.89 -13.03 5.30
C VAL A 21 0.04 -11.94 5.80
N VAL A 22 1.28 -12.30 6.06
CA VAL A 22 2.32 -11.41 6.66
C VAL A 22 3.71 -11.72 6.09
N PRO A 23 4.62 -10.73 6.05
CA PRO A 23 4.36 -9.30 6.24
C PRO A 23 3.62 -8.70 5.05
N ARG A 24 2.71 -7.75 5.29
CA ARG A 24 2.03 -7.04 4.21
C ARG A 24 2.76 -5.74 3.90
N PRO A 25 2.96 -5.39 2.62
CA PRO A 25 3.45 -4.07 2.27
C PRO A 25 2.47 -2.98 2.72
N ILE A 26 2.97 -1.78 2.96
CA ILE A 26 2.18 -0.64 3.43
C ILE A 26 2.16 0.42 2.34
N ALA A 27 0.95 0.80 1.92
CA ALA A 27 0.70 1.94 1.05
C ALA A 27 0.20 3.12 1.90
N LEU A 28 0.95 4.20 2.02
CA LEU A 28 0.41 5.48 2.46
C LEU A 28 -0.14 6.18 1.22
N VAL A 29 -1.45 6.34 1.17
CA VAL A 29 -2.15 6.82 -0.03
C VAL A 29 -2.56 8.26 0.16
N THR A 30 -2.08 9.15 -0.73
CA THR A 30 -2.60 10.52 -0.81
C THR A 30 -3.68 10.62 -1.88
N THR A 31 -4.71 11.38 -1.55
CA THR A 31 -5.82 11.73 -2.43
C THR A 31 -6.16 13.20 -2.24
N ILE A 32 -7.04 13.75 -3.06
CA ILE A 32 -7.48 15.14 -2.96
C ILE A 32 -8.99 15.21 -2.99
N SER A 33 -9.57 16.04 -2.12
CA SER A 33 -10.97 16.45 -2.14
C SER A 33 -11.06 17.89 -2.65
N ASP A 34 -12.09 18.22 -3.42
CA ASP A 34 -12.34 19.58 -3.85
C ASP A 34 -12.84 20.45 -2.66
N GLU A 35 -13.42 19.83 -1.62
CA GLU A 35 -13.94 20.51 -0.44
C GLU A 35 -12.91 20.60 0.68
N PHE A 36 -12.19 19.50 0.98
CA PHE A 36 -11.34 19.40 2.18
C PHE A 36 -9.84 19.40 1.86
N GLY A 37 -9.45 19.37 0.57
CA GLY A 37 -8.05 19.39 0.17
C GLY A 37 -7.34 18.03 0.23
N ASP A 38 -6.07 18.06 0.62
CA ASP A 38 -5.20 16.89 0.63
C ASP A 38 -5.54 15.94 1.81
N ASN A 39 -5.58 14.63 1.55
CA ASN A 39 -5.84 13.58 2.52
C ASN A 39 -4.76 12.49 2.41
N ALA A 40 -4.36 11.87 3.51
CA ALA A 40 -3.43 10.75 3.54
C ALA A 40 -3.88 9.66 4.51
N ALA A 41 -3.91 8.41 4.05
CA ALA A 41 -4.27 7.27 4.87
C ALA A 41 -3.46 6.00 4.52
N PRO A 42 -3.00 5.20 5.52
CA PRO A 42 -2.25 3.98 5.29
C PRO A 42 -3.16 2.77 5.08
N TYR A 43 -2.77 1.92 4.13
CA TYR A 43 -3.42 0.65 3.80
C TYR A 43 -2.40 -0.47 3.72
N SER A 44 -2.73 -1.65 4.26
CA SER A 44 -1.88 -2.84 4.16
C SER A 44 -2.55 -4.04 3.48
N PHE A 45 -3.82 -3.92 3.09
CA PHE A 45 -4.38 -4.80 2.07
C PHE A 45 -4.04 -4.21 0.71
N PHE A 46 -2.79 -4.42 0.29
CA PHE A 46 -2.16 -3.75 -0.85
C PHE A 46 -1.12 -4.64 -1.50
N ASN A 47 -1.07 -4.61 -2.85
CA ASN A 47 0.06 -5.16 -3.60
C ASN A 47 0.09 -4.64 -5.05
N CYS A 48 1.20 -4.95 -5.79
CA CYS A 48 1.23 -4.87 -7.25
C CYS A 48 0.64 -6.15 -7.86
N MET A 49 -0.14 -6.04 -8.95
CA MET A 49 -0.88 -7.14 -9.54
C MET A 49 -0.67 -7.30 -11.06
N GLY A 50 0.21 -6.54 -11.66
CA GLY A 50 0.55 -6.66 -13.07
C GLY A 50 1.61 -5.66 -13.48
N GLU A 51 2.33 -6.00 -14.54
CA GLU A 51 3.41 -5.20 -15.14
C GLU A 51 3.01 -4.61 -16.50
N ASP A 52 2.06 -5.22 -17.20
CA ASP A 52 1.53 -4.73 -18.48
C ASP A 52 -0.02 -4.86 -18.55
N PRO A 53 -0.76 -3.81 -18.22
CA PRO A 53 -0.30 -2.53 -17.64
C PRO A 53 0.20 -2.68 -16.20
N PRO A 54 1.06 -1.75 -15.72
CA PRO A 54 1.50 -1.77 -14.32
C PRO A 54 0.33 -1.40 -13.41
N VAL A 55 -0.09 -2.35 -12.56
CA VAL A 55 -1.31 -2.26 -11.74
C VAL A 55 -1.01 -2.44 -10.27
N MET A 56 -1.58 -1.54 -9.46
CA MET A 56 -1.64 -1.61 -8.00
C MET A 56 -3.07 -1.84 -7.52
N VAL A 57 -3.22 -2.61 -6.45
CA VAL A 57 -4.53 -2.94 -5.86
C VAL A 57 -4.56 -2.59 -4.38
N LEU A 58 -5.62 -1.89 -3.95
CA LEU A 58 -5.85 -1.46 -2.57
C LEU A 58 -7.18 -2.01 -2.06
N GLY A 59 -7.15 -2.69 -0.92
CA GLY A 59 -8.35 -3.02 -0.15
C GLY A 59 -8.70 -1.86 0.80
N LEU A 60 -9.81 -1.20 0.53
CA LEU A 60 -10.30 -0.03 1.26
C LEU A 60 -11.43 -0.41 2.21
N GLU A 61 -11.35 0.05 3.46
CA GLU A 61 -12.38 -0.17 4.49
C GLU A 61 -13.21 1.09 4.74
N THR A 62 -14.38 0.92 5.35
CA THR A 62 -15.20 2.02 5.87
C THR A 62 -14.67 2.55 7.20
N LYS A 63 -15.12 3.75 7.62
CA LYS A 63 -14.88 4.30 8.96
C LYS A 63 -15.54 3.39 10.01
N ARG A 64 -14.82 3.09 11.09
CA ARG A 64 -15.28 2.10 12.09
C ARG A 64 -16.48 2.55 12.89
N HIS A 65 -16.59 3.85 13.18
CA HIS A 65 -17.61 4.38 14.08
C HIS A 65 -19.00 4.49 13.45
N ASN A 66 -19.11 4.66 12.13
CA ASN A 66 -20.39 4.87 11.42
C ASN A 66 -20.54 4.09 10.12
N GLN A 67 -19.55 3.27 9.75
CA GLN A 67 -19.51 2.50 8.50
C GLN A 67 -19.61 3.35 7.21
N SER A 68 -19.41 4.66 7.28
CA SER A 68 -19.31 5.52 6.09
C SER A 68 -18.01 5.22 5.33
N LEU A 69 -17.97 5.57 4.05
CA LEU A 69 -16.74 5.49 3.27
C LEU A 69 -15.66 6.39 3.88
N LYS A 70 -14.41 5.93 3.89
CA LYS A 70 -13.26 6.78 4.21
C LYS A 70 -13.04 7.80 3.10
N ASP A 71 -12.45 8.94 3.47
CA ASP A 71 -12.20 10.05 2.55
C ASP A 71 -11.37 9.60 1.34
N THR A 72 -10.36 8.74 1.54
CA THR A 72 -9.60 8.11 0.45
C THR A 72 -10.51 7.38 -0.56
N THR A 73 -11.50 6.62 -0.09
CA THR A 73 -12.43 5.89 -0.98
C THR A 73 -13.32 6.84 -1.76
N VAL A 74 -13.84 7.88 -1.10
CA VAL A 74 -14.66 8.93 -1.73
C VAL A 74 -13.84 9.66 -2.79
N ASN A 75 -12.65 10.11 -2.44
CA ASN A 75 -11.77 10.85 -3.35
C ASN A 75 -11.35 10.02 -4.57
N ILE A 76 -11.00 8.73 -4.39
CA ILE A 76 -10.69 7.83 -5.53
C ILE A 76 -11.93 7.59 -6.41
N ARG A 77 -13.12 7.46 -5.79
CA ARG A 77 -14.36 7.31 -6.54
C ARG A 77 -14.61 8.50 -7.45
N ASP A 78 -14.52 9.70 -6.89
CA ASP A 78 -14.96 10.94 -7.50
C ASP A 78 -13.91 11.54 -8.46
N ASN A 79 -12.63 11.51 -8.07
CA ASN A 79 -11.54 12.11 -8.85
C ASN A 79 -10.78 11.11 -9.74
N GLY A 80 -10.83 9.83 -9.42
CA GLY A 80 -10.18 8.79 -10.22
C GLY A 80 -8.65 8.78 -10.16
N GLN A 81 -8.03 9.54 -9.24
CA GLN A 81 -6.58 9.69 -9.13
C GLN A 81 -6.11 9.58 -7.68
N PHE A 82 -4.92 9.02 -7.47
CA PHE A 82 -4.31 8.88 -6.16
C PHE A 82 -2.80 8.64 -6.29
N VAL A 83 -2.06 8.82 -5.19
CA VAL A 83 -0.64 8.48 -5.14
C VAL A 83 -0.41 7.47 -4.01
N ILE A 84 0.32 6.41 -4.31
CA ILE A 84 0.75 5.39 -3.35
C ILE A 84 2.20 5.66 -2.97
N HIS A 85 2.49 5.77 -1.66
CA HIS A 85 3.85 5.88 -1.14
C HIS A 85 4.20 4.61 -0.38
N LEU A 86 5.32 4.00 -0.71
CA LEU A 86 5.89 2.91 0.07
C LEU A 86 6.57 3.49 1.33
N ILE A 87 6.52 2.72 2.41
CA ILE A 87 6.98 3.18 3.73
C ILE A 87 8.25 2.47 4.12
N ASP A 88 9.28 3.25 4.45
CA ASP A 88 10.48 2.78 5.11
C ASP A 88 10.45 3.07 6.63
N GLU A 89 11.44 2.58 7.36
CA GLU A 89 11.46 2.70 8.81
C GLU A 89 11.46 4.15 9.31
N PRO A 90 12.16 5.14 8.69
CA PRO A 90 12.07 6.54 9.10
C PRO A 90 10.67 7.14 9.05
N MET A 91 9.83 6.69 8.12
CA MET A 91 8.45 7.18 7.96
C MET A 91 7.43 6.48 8.87
N ALA A 92 7.83 5.43 9.60
CA ALA A 92 6.89 4.58 10.35
C ALA A 92 5.99 5.35 11.32
N GLN A 93 6.54 6.32 12.04
CA GLN A 93 5.81 7.15 13.01
C GLN A 93 4.81 8.08 12.31
N ALA A 94 5.24 8.80 11.29
CA ALA A 94 4.40 9.71 10.52
C ALA A 94 3.24 8.95 9.86
N MET A 95 3.53 7.80 9.22
CA MET A 95 2.51 6.91 8.67
C MET A 95 1.49 6.46 9.72
N ASN A 96 1.93 6.18 10.94
CA ASN A 96 1.03 5.74 12.02
C ASN A 96 0.13 6.88 12.51
N ILE A 97 0.57 8.14 12.46
CA ILE A 97 -0.26 9.32 12.72
C ILE A 97 -1.34 9.44 11.65
N CYS A 98 -1.00 9.26 10.37
CA CYS A 98 -1.99 9.24 9.28
C CYS A 98 -3.04 8.10 9.39
N ALA A 99 -2.88 7.15 10.33
CA ALA A 99 -3.88 6.12 10.60
C ALA A 99 -4.98 6.56 11.59
N ILE A 100 -4.86 7.75 12.18
CA ILE A 100 -5.85 8.32 13.10
C ILE A 100 -7.09 8.72 12.29
N ASP A 101 -8.28 8.41 12.81
CA ASP A 101 -9.56 8.80 12.20
C ASP A 101 -9.83 10.27 12.51
N PHE A 102 -9.07 11.18 11.86
CA PHE A 102 -9.30 12.63 11.98
C PHE A 102 -10.62 13.05 11.30
N PRO A 103 -11.23 14.16 11.72
CA PRO A 103 -12.26 14.84 10.94
C PRO A 103 -11.72 15.25 9.56
N SER A 104 -12.58 15.21 8.53
CA SER A 104 -12.16 15.45 7.13
C SER A 104 -11.56 16.84 6.85
N ASN A 105 -11.74 17.81 7.77
CA ASN A 105 -11.15 19.15 7.70
C ASN A 105 -9.79 19.27 8.40
N ILE A 106 -9.24 18.16 8.91
CA ILE A 106 -7.89 18.10 9.51
C ILE A 106 -6.99 17.29 8.58
N SER A 107 -5.86 17.86 8.19
CA SER A 107 -4.89 17.23 7.30
C SER A 107 -4.00 16.28 8.08
N GLU A 108 -4.12 14.97 7.80
CA GLU A 108 -3.23 13.95 8.37
C GLU A 108 -1.76 14.21 8.04
N VAL A 109 -1.50 14.81 6.88
CA VAL A 109 -0.15 15.13 6.41
C VAL A 109 0.49 16.19 7.30
N GLU A 110 -0.25 17.24 7.65
CA GLU A 110 0.21 18.32 8.53
C GLU A 110 0.44 17.80 9.96
N GLU A 111 -0.52 17.04 10.49
CA GLU A 111 -0.43 16.45 11.83
C GLU A 111 0.75 15.44 11.93
N ALA A 112 1.06 14.75 10.86
CA ALA A 112 2.19 13.82 10.78
C ALA A 112 3.54 14.51 10.52
N GLY A 113 3.56 15.83 10.28
CA GLY A 113 4.75 16.60 9.94
C GLY A 113 5.40 16.18 8.59
N LEU A 114 4.58 15.73 7.64
CA LEU A 114 5.02 15.33 6.31
C LEU A 114 4.93 16.51 5.33
N THR A 115 5.80 16.50 4.31
CA THR A 115 5.89 17.54 3.31
C THR A 115 5.26 17.10 2.00
N LEU A 116 4.32 17.90 1.49
CA LEU A 116 3.71 17.65 0.17
C LEU A 116 4.46 18.39 -0.94
N THR A 117 4.57 17.73 -2.10
CA THR A 117 5.07 18.30 -3.34
C THR A 117 4.15 17.93 -4.51
N PRO A 118 3.99 18.78 -5.54
CA PRO A 118 3.16 18.47 -6.69
C PRO A 118 3.55 17.15 -7.37
N SER A 119 2.57 16.38 -7.77
CA SER A 119 2.72 15.25 -8.69
C SER A 119 2.99 15.74 -10.13
N ARG A 120 3.38 14.86 -11.02
CA ARG A 120 3.69 15.19 -12.43
C ARG A 120 2.51 14.97 -13.36
N ILE A 121 1.68 13.99 -13.06
CA ILE A 121 0.57 13.55 -13.93
C ILE A 121 -0.77 13.71 -13.23
N VAL A 122 -0.87 13.26 -11.95
CA VAL A 122 -2.14 13.28 -11.21
C VAL A 122 -2.27 14.51 -10.32
N ARG A 123 -3.51 14.85 -9.93
CA ARG A 123 -3.80 16.01 -9.06
C ARG A 123 -3.32 15.81 -7.60
N PRO A 124 -3.52 14.63 -6.97
CA PRO A 124 -3.05 14.42 -5.60
C PRO A 124 -1.54 14.61 -5.50
N LYS A 125 -1.10 15.29 -4.44
CA LYS A 125 0.32 15.59 -4.20
C LYS A 125 1.07 14.37 -3.66
N ARG A 126 2.38 14.36 -3.85
CA ARG A 126 3.30 13.35 -3.31
C ARG A 126 3.87 13.79 -1.97
N ILE A 127 4.21 12.82 -1.13
CA ILE A 127 4.98 13.02 0.10
C ILE A 127 6.48 12.97 -0.25
N VAL A 128 7.20 14.01 0.14
CA VAL A 128 8.64 14.19 -0.18
C VAL A 128 9.50 13.13 0.51
N GLU A 129 9.18 12.79 1.75
CA GLU A 129 9.94 11.87 2.60
C GLU A 129 9.85 10.42 2.13
N ALA A 130 8.88 10.08 1.27
CA ALA A 130 8.67 8.71 0.80
C ALA A 130 9.85 8.22 -0.07
N PRO A 131 10.38 7.00 0.18
CA PRO A 131 11.44 6.42 -0.64
C PRO A 131 10.98 6.12 -2.06
N VAL A 132 9.70 5.74 -2.22
CA VAL A 132 9.09 5.43 -3.52
C VAL A 132 7.66 5.93 -3.52
N ALA A 133 7.24 6.57 -4.62
CA ALA A 133 5.87 6.99 -4.85
C ALA A 133 5.38 6.61 -6.26
N PHE A 134 4.13 6.16 -6.35
CA PHE A 134 3.46 5.79 -7.60
C PHE A 134 2.25 6.68 -7.82
N GLU A 135 2.26 7.49 -8.87
CA GLU A 135 1.08 8.21 -9.33
C GLU A 135 0.16 7.23 -10.07
N CYS A 136 -1.10 7.17 -9.67
CA CYS A 136 -2.05 6.18 -10.15
C CYS A 136 -3.33 6.81 -10.71
N GLU A 137 -3.81 6.25 -11.80
CA GLU A 137 -5.15 6.48 -12.35
C GLU A 137 -6.04 5.26 -12.09
N LYS A 138 -7.25 5.51 -11.61
CA LYS A 138 -8.23 4.47 -11.31
C LYS A 138 -8.66 3.72 -12.57
N ILE A 139 -8.45 2.41 -12.59
CA ILE A 139 -9.06 1.50 -13.56
C ILE A 139 -10.47 1.12 -13.10
N ALA A 140 -10.61 0.72 -11.82
CA ALA A 140 -11.88 0.30 -11.24
C ALA A 140 -11.92 0.57 -9.72
N LEU A 141 -13.13 0.74 -9.23
CA LEU A 141 -13.44 0.71 -7.79
C LEU A 141 -14.60 -0.27 -7.61
N LEU A 142 -14.33 -1.42 -7.01
CA LEU A 142 -15.28 -2.51 -6.83
C LEU A 142 -15.77 -2.54 -5.39
N GLN A 143 -17.06 -2.45 -5.18
CA GLN A 143 -17.66 -2.72 -3.89
C GLN A 143 -17.88 -4.23 -3.76
N ILE A 144 -17.18 -4.88 -2.84
CA ILE A 144 -17.24 -6.34 -2.61
C ILE A 144 -18.05 -6.73 -1.38
N GLY A 145 -18.58 -5.75 -0.69
CA GLY A 145 -19.41 -5.94 0.51
C GLY A 145 -19.84 -4.60 1.08
N PRO A 146 -20.63 -4.59 2.15
CA PRO A 146 -21.14 -3.33 2.72
C PRO A 146 -20.02 -2.41 3.26
N THR A 147 -18.88 -3.00 3.68
CA THR A 147 -17.79 -2.27 4.35
C THR A 147 -16.46 -2.36 3.60
N ARG A 148 -16.42 -2.94 2.40
CA ARG A 148 -15.17 -3.20 1.67
C ARG A 148 -15.27 -2.80 0.22
N ASN A 149 -14.23 -2.10 -0.24
CA ASN A 149 -14.01 -1.76 -1.64
C ASN A 149 -12.61 -2.21 -2.06
N ILE A 150 -12.43 -2.51 -3.34
CA ILE A 150 -11.12 -2.74 -3.96
C ILE A 150 -10.91 -1.66 -5.00
N ALA A 151 -9.88 -0.85 -4.83
CA ALA A 151 -9.43 0.09 -5.85
C ALA A 151 -8.31 -0.56 -6.68
N ILE A 152 -8.47 -0.50 -7.99
CA ILE A 152 -7.48 -0.95 -8.98
C ILE A 152 -6.98 0.29 -9.70
N GLY A 153 -5.67 0.56 -9.62
CA GLY A 153 -5.04 1.72 -10.23
C GLY A 153 -3.93 1.33 -11.19
N LYS A 154 -3.92 1.97 -12.36
CA LYS A 154 -2.79 1.94 -13.29
C LYS A 154 -1.73 2.91 -12.82
N VAL A 155 -0.50 2.44 -12.66
CA VAL A 155 0.66 3.31 -12.39
C VAL A 155 1.01 4.07 -13.67
N VAL A 156 1.01 5.41 -13.59
CA VAL A 156 1.33 6.30 -14.71
C VAL A 156 2.66 7.02 -14.55
N ARG A 157 3.17 7.07 -13.31
CA ARG A 157 4.49 7.64 -12.98
C ARG A 157 5.02 7.01 -11.69
N MET A 158 6.33 6.77 -11.65
CA MET A 158 7.06 6.35 -10.46
C MET A 158 8.09 7.42 -10.09
N HIS A 159 8.21 7.68 -8.80
CA HIS A 159 9.25 8.53 -8.21
C HIS A 159 10.05 7.67 -7.23
N VAL A 160 11.36 7.82 -7.26
CA VAL A 160 12.28 7.11 -6.39
C VAL A 160 13.23 8.11 -5.77
N ARG A 161 13.48 7.97 -4.47
CA ARG A 161 14.48 8.77 -3.75
C ARG A 161 15.85 8.62 -4.43
N ASP A 162 16.58 9.70 -4.56
CA ASP A 162 17.91 9.71 -5.18
C ASP A 162 18.82 8.68 -4.49
N GLY A 163 19.58 7.97 -5.31
CA GLY A 163 20.51 6.91 -4.87
C GLY A 163 19.90 5.53 -4.63
N LEU A 164 18.57 5.38 -4.61
CA LEU A 164 17.94 4.06 -4.44
C LEU A 164 17.88 3.24 -5.73
N PHE A 165 17.76 3.89 -6.89
CA PHE A 165 17.56 3.22 -8.18
C PHE A 165 18.91 2.98 -8.88
N ASP A 166 19.15 1.75 -9.31
CA ASP A 166 20.25 1.38 -10.18
C ASP A 166 19.79 1.42 -11.64
N PRO A 167 20.31 2.37 -12.46
CA PRO A 167 19.89 2.52 -13.84
C PRO A 167 20.40 1.40 -14.78
N VAL A 168 21.33 0.56 -14.33
CA VAL A 168 21.89 -0.54 -15.12
C VAL A 168 21.06 -1.81 -14.94
N THR A 169 20.76 -2.17 -13.69
CA THR A 169 19.99 -3.37 -13.36
C THR A 169 18.49 -3.12 -13.28
N HIS A 170 18.07 -1.87 -13.18
CA HIS A 170 16.69 -1.42 -12.92
C HIS A 170 16.12 -1.91 -11.58
N TYR A 171 16.96 -2.33 -10.65
CA TYR A 171 16.55 -2.70 -9.29
C TYR A 171 16.72 -1.53 -8.30
N ILE A 172 15.98 -1.62 -7.21
CA ILE A 172 16.17 -0.76 -6.04
C ILE A 172 17.26 -1.38 -5.18
N ASN A 173 18.20 -0.54 -4.71
CA ASN A 173 19.31 -0.99 -3.86
C ASN A 173 18.77 -1.44 -2.48
N PRO A 174 18.86 -2.72 -2.14
CA PRO A 174 18.30 -3.27 -0.90
C PRO A 174 19.03 -2.80 0.37
N GLU A 175 20.29 -2.37 0.26
CA GLU A 175 21.07 -1.85 1.38
C GLU A 175 20.61 -0.45 1.82
N LEU A 176 20.06 0.33 0.88
CA LEU A 176 19.59 1.69 1.12
C LEU A 176 18.08 1.78 1.32
N TYR A 177 17.33 0.80 0.84
CA TYR A 177 15.88 0.71 0.98
C TYR A 177 15.52 -0.23 2.11
N ARG A 178 14.98 0.30 3.20
CA ARG A 178 14.60 -0.45 4.41
C ARG A 178 13.09 -0.41 4.64
N PRO A 179 12.30 -1.08 3.78
CA PRO A 179 10.85 -1.09 3.93
C PRO A 179 10.43 -1.79 5.22
N ILE A 180 9.27 -1.38 5.72
CA ILE A 180 8.61 -2.07 6.84
C ILE A 180 7.35 -2.77 6.35
N GLY A 181 7.05 -3.92 6.96
CA GLY A 181 5.85 -4.70 6.69
C GLY A 181 4.87 -4.66 7.86
N ARG A 182 3.58 -4.62 7.54
CA ARG A 182 2.51 -4.72 8.54
C ARG A 182 2.31 -6.17 8.93
N MET A 183 2.38 -6.44 10.22
CA MET A 183 2.00 -7.72 10.80
C MET A 183 0.55 -7.66 11.31
N TYR A 184 0.27 -8.19 12.47
CA TYR A 184 -1.05 -8.16 13.13
C TYR A 184 -0.99 -7.36 14.44
N GLY A 185 -2.15 -6.95 14.94
CA GLY A 185 -2.24 -6.17 16.18
C GLY A 185 -1.43 -4.86 16.08
N LYS A 186 -0.39 -4.72 16.90
CA LYS A 186 0.52 -3.55 16.93
C LYS A 186 1.89 -3.85 16.32
N LEU A 187 2.08 -5.03 15.71
CA LEU A 187 3.37 -5.50 15.24
C LEU A 187 3.66 -5.04 13.81
N TYR A 188 4.92 -4.71 13.57
CA TYR A 188 5.52 -4.45 12.27
C TYR A 188 6.81 -5.28 12.13
N ALA A 189 7.20 -5.59 10.92
CA ALA A 189 8.45 -6.28 10.59
C ALA A 189 9.40 -5.34 9.86
N ARG A 190 10.71 -5.40 10.19
CA ARG A 190 11.79 -4.86 9.38
C ARG A 190 12.17 -5.89 8.32
N MET A 191 12.34 -5.43 7.09
CA MET A 191 12.73 -6.30 5.96
C MET A 191 14.24 -6.15 5.75
N THR A 192 15.04 -6.69 6.68
CA THR A 192 16.50 -6.54 6.71
C THR A 192 17.26 -7.85 6.57
N ASP A 193 16.55 -8.98 6.62
CA ASP A 193 17.14 -10.31 6.45
C ASP A 193 16.70 -10.88 5.10
N HIS A 194 17.68 -11.10 4.20
CA HIS A 194 17.45 -11.58 2.85
C HIS A 194 18.24 -12.87 2.63
N PHE A 195 17.70 -13.76 1.81
CA PHE A 195 18.41 -14.93 1.33
C PHE A 195 18.15 -15.12 -0.17
N GLU A 196 19.11 -15.68 -0.86
CA GLU A 196 19.00 -15.99 -2.28
C GLU A 196 18.42 -17.38 -2.48
N MET A 197 17.58 -17.53 -3.49
CA MET A 197 17.03 -18.82 -3.90
C MET A 197 16.87 -18.82 -5.42
N GLU A 198 17.61 -19.70 -6.08
CA GLU A 198 17.49 -19.91 -7.52
C GLU A 198 16.35 -20.88 -7.84
N VAL A 199 15.61 -20.59 -8.90
CA VAL A 199 14.65 -21.55 -9.46
C VAL A 199 15.43 -22.48 -10.38
N PRO A 200 15.53 -23.80 -10.09
CA PRO A 200 16.26 -24.74 -10.95
C PRO A 200 15.59 -24.86 -12.32
N SER A 201 16.37 -25.03 -13.38
CA SER A 201 15.80 -25.35 -14.69
C SER A 201 15.18 -26.75 -14.67
N TYR A 202 14.23 -27.00 -15.58
CA TYR A 202 13.58 -28.29 -15.68
C TYR A 202 14.60 -29.42 -15.93
N GLU A 203 15.62 -29.17 -16.75
CA GLU A 203 16.69 -30.11 -17.04
C GLU A 203 17.59 -30.37 -15.81
N ALA A 204 17.88 -29.36 -15.00
CA ALA A 204 18.62 -29.51 -13.75
C ALA A 204 17.83 -30.39 -12.77
N TRP A 205 16.53 -30.08 -12.61
CA TRP A 205 15.62 -30.83 -11.74
C TRP A 205 15.47 -32.32 -12.21
N GLN A 206 15.36 -32.60 -13.52
CA GLN A 206 15.29 -33.93 -14.03
C GLN A 206 16.57 -34.75 -13.72
N ARG A 207 17.75 -34.14 -13.88
CA ARG A 207 19.02 -34.78 -13.55
C ARG A 207 19.14 -35.18 -12.09
N GLU A 208 18.66 -34.33 -11.16
CA GLU A 208 18.64 -34.64 -9.72
C GLU A 208 17.69 -35.80 -9.39
N LYS A 209 16.61 -35.98 -10.14
CA LYS A 209 15.63 -37.05 -9.96
C LYS A 209 16.02 -38.37 -10.62
N GLY A 210 17.09 -38.37 -11.44
CA GLY A 210 17.58 -39.59 -12.11
C GLY A 210 16.75 -40.00 -13.33
N PHE A 211 16.09 -39.01 -13.98
CA PHE A 211 15.39 -39.18 -15.25
C PHE A 211 16.28 -38.77 -16.43
#